data_66ce4ea881a70a9980c19ad5f89ebee1
#
_entry.id   66ce4ea881a70a9980c19ad5f89ebee1
#
_cell.length_a   1.000
_cell.length_b   1.000
_cell.length_c   1.000
_cell.angle_alpha   90.00
_cell.angle_beta   90.00
_cell.angle_gamma   90.00
#
_symmetry.space_group_name_H-M   'P 1'
#
loop_
_entity.id
_entity.type
_entity.pdbx_description
1 polymer ?
#
loop_
_entity_poly.entity_id
_entity_poly.type
_entity_poly.pdbx_seq_one_letter_code
_entity_poly.pdbx_strand_id
1 'polypeptide(L)'
;MILPAARAAVALALLPALAAGQGSPKVHRLPATPQTVAWGYYSASAKPVLRVGSGDIVEVETLLTNSPTRLEAAGLAASEVEASLRAVYDSVKDKGPGGHILTGPVYVEGAEPGDVLEVRILQVTLAIPYGYNGCSGFLRELCAEPRTRIIRLDGKHMRADLGGGIVVPLKPFFGSMGVAPPPDSGRVSSNPPGIHAGNLDNKELVAGTTLFIPVHVAGALFEVGDGHAAQGDGEVDQTAIETSLRGRLQLIVRKDMKLVWPRGETRTDIITMGTDTSLTVATRIALREMVGYLMAAKALTQVEAYRLASIAANLHITQLVDQRVGVHMMIPKQVLGLPSR
;
A
#
# COMPACT_ATOMS: atom_id res chain seq x y z
N MET A 1 -21.76 -65.61 -33.59
CA MET A 1 -22.57 -65.24 -32.37
C MET A 1 -21.63 -64.55 -31.41
N ILE A 2 -21.56 -63.20 -31.50
CA ILE A 2 -20.63 -62.38 -30.73
C ILE A 2 -21.48 -61.59 -29.77
N LEU A 3 -21.29 -61.82 -28.47
CA LEU A 3 -21.92 -61.07 -27.35
C LEU A 3 -21.27 -59.74 -27.17
N PRO A 4 -22.01 -58.61 -26.92
CA PRO A 4 -21.43 -57.32 -26.63
C PRO A 4 -21.06 -57.21 -25.14
N ALA A 5 -19.86 -56.70 -24.86
CA ALA A 5 -19.37 -56.36 -23.54
C ALA A 5 -20.06 -55.08 -23.00
N ALA A 6 -20.71 -55.20 -21.88
CA ALA A 6 -21.28 -54.06 -21.14
C ALA A 6 -20.17 -53.21 -20.48
N ARG A 7 -20.05 -51.95 -20.83
CA ARG A 7 -19.21 -50.96 -20.14
C ARG A 7 -19.99 -50.38 -18.97
N ALA A 8 -19.58 -50.70 -17.77
CA ALA A 8 -20.07 -50.03 -16.55
C ALA A 8 -19.46 -48.62 -16.46
N ALA A 9 -20.28 -47.58 -16.51
CA ALA A 9 -19.90 -46.21 -16.23
C ALA A 9 -19.91 -46.00 -14.70
N VAL A 10 -18.74 -45.77 -14.11
CA VAL A 10 -18.60 -45.36 -12.74
C VAL A 10 -18.84 -43.84 -12.69
N ALA A 11 -20.01 -43.42 -12.17
CA ALA A 11 -20.30 -42.03 -11.89
C ALA A 11 -19.56 -41.62 -10.62
N LEU A 12 -18.52 -40.81 -10.76
CA LEU A 12 -17.81 -40.18 -9.64
C LEU A 12 -18.69 -39.03 -9.14
N ALA A 13 -19.37 -39.21 -8.02
CA ALA A 13 -20.12 -38.16 -7.36
C ALA A 13 -19.13 -37.15 -6.74
N LEU A 14 -18.97 -35.99 -7.37
CA LEU A 14 -18.31 -34.83 -6.79
C LEU A 14 -19.21 -34.29 -5.68
N LEU A 15 -18.87 -34.61 -4.43
CA LEU A 15 -19.44 -33.92 -3.26
C LEU A 15 -18.95 -32.47 -3.28
N PRO A 16 -19.82 -31.47 -3.21
CA PRO A 16 -19.39 -30.10 -3.03
C PRO A 16 -18.71 -29.98 -1.66
N ALA A 17 -17.43 -29.55 -1.64
CA ALA A 17 -16.76 -29.18 -0.43
C ALA A 17 -17.57 -28.05 0.21
N LEU A 18 -18.18 -28.31 1.35
CA LEU A 18 -18.80 -27.31 2.21
C LEU A 18 -17.72 -26.27 2.52
N ALA A 19 -17.83 -25.09 1.92
CA ALA A 19 -17.11 -23.91 2.38
C ALA A 19 -17.55 -23.70 3.84
N ALA A 20 -16.62 -23.96 4.77
CA ALA A 20 -16.84 -23.67 6.18
C ALA A 20 -17.30 -22.21 6.27
N GLY A 21 -18.47 -21.96 6.82
CA GLY A 21 -19.09 -20.65 6.91
C GLY A 21 -18.13 -19.67 7.60
N GLN A 22 -17.49 -18.81 6.85
CA GLN A 22 -16.82 -17.64 7.39
C GLN A 22 -17.93 -16.74 7.94
N GLY A 23 -17.98 -16.57 9.26
CA GLY A 23 -18.84 -15.58 9.91
C GLY A 23 -18.64 -14.21 9.26
N SER A 24 -19.59 -13.29 9.39
CA SER A 24 -19.43 -11.93 8.89
C SER A 24 -18.12 -11.32 9.41
N PRO A 25 -17.35 -10.58 8.57
CA PRO A 25 -16.10 -9.93 8.97
C PRO A 25 -16.29 -9.10 10.24
N LYS A 26 -15.45 -9.30 11.25
CA LYS A 26 -15.44 -8.43 12.42
C LYS A 26 -14.80 -7.11 12.05
N VAL A 27 -15.26 -6.02 12.68
CA VAL A 27 -14.71 -4.68 12.49
C VAL A 27 -13.97 -4.29 13.76
N HIS A 28 -12.71 -3.95 13.61
CA HIS A 28 -11.81 -3.51 14.68
C HIS A 28 -11.45 -2.05 14.47
N ARG A 29 -11.37 -1.26 15.54
CA ARG A 29 -10.91 0.14 15.47
C ARG A 29 -9.47 0.23 15.93
N LEU A 30 -8.67 0.96 15.16
CA LEU A 30 -7.26 1.21 15.45
C LEU A 30 -6.95 2.71 15.30
N PRO A 31 -7.14 3.51 16.36
CA PRO A 31 -6.79 4.93 16.34
C PRO A 31 -5.26 5.12 16.34
N ALA A 32 -4.79 6.24 15.80
CA ALA A 32 -3.39 6.64 15.85
C ALA A 32 -3.10 7.36 17.18
N THR A 33 -2.48 6.66 18.13
CA THR A 33 -2.10 7.14 19.46
C THR A 33 -0.64 6.81 19.76
N PRO A 34 -0.02 7.40 20.80
CA PRO A 34 1.35 7.02 21.19
C PRO A 34 1.56 5.52 21.46
N GLN A 35 0.49 4.78 21.81
CA GLN A 35 0.53 3.35 22.11
C GLN A 35 0.27 2.46 20.89
N THR A 36 -0.21 3.02 19.80
CA THR A 36 -0.64 2.26 18.61
C THR A 36 0.13 2.63 17.35
N VAL A 37 1.20 3.40 17.48
CA VAL A 37 2.05 3.77 16.35
C VAL A 37 3.46 3.22 16.51
N ALA A 38 4.05 2.79 15.39
CA ALA A 38 5.47 2.58 15.21
C ALA A 38 6.03 3.79 14.45
N TRP A 39 7.02 4.47 14.99
CA TRP A 39 7.57 5.67 14.36
C TRP A 39 8.87 5.37 13.64
N GLY A 40 8.80 5.41 12.30
CA GLY A 40 9.99 5.41 11.44
C GLY A 40 10.57 4.04 11.13
N TYR A 41 9.85 2.94 11.39
CA TYR A 41 10.39 1.61 11.14
C TYR A 41 9.33 0.54 10.91
N TYR A 42 9.78 -0.56 10.28
CA TYR A 42 9.16 -1.87 10.27
C TYR A 42 10.09 -2.87 10.96
N SER A 43 9.58 -3.84 11.73
CA SER A 43 10.42 -4.81 12.44
C SER A 43 9.70 -6.13 12.70
N ALA A 44 10.42 -7.24 12.46
CA ALA A 44 9.96 -8.58 12.80
C ALA A 44 9.78 -8.80 14.31
N SER A 45 10.45 -8.00 15.14
CA SER A 45 10.37 -8.06 16.61
C SER A 45 9.38 -7.09 17.22
N ALA A 46 8.66 -6.29 16.40
CA ALA A 46 7.67 -5.35 16.89
C ALA A 46 6.50 -6.08 17.55
N LYS A 47 6.06 -5.54 18.71
CA LYS A 47 4.90 -6.10 19.42
C LYS A 47 3.61 -5.63 18.77
N PRO A 48 2.69 -6.53 18.40
CA PRO A 48 1.43 -6.13 17.81
C PRO A 48 0.55 -5.36 18.83
N VAL A 49 -0.08 -4.30 18.34
CA VAL A 49 -1.03 -3.48 19.12
C VAL A 49 -2.48 -3.94 18.91
N LEU A 50 -2.72 -4.73 17.88
CA LEU A 50 -4.02 -5.30 17.54
C LEU A 50 -3.82 -6.72 16.96
N ARG A 51 -4.75 -7.63 17.26
CA ARG A 51 -4.83 -8.96 16.65
C ARG A 51 -6.18 -9.13 15.97
N VAL A 52 -6.19 -9.62 14.73
CA VAL A 52 -7.40 -9.78 13.92
C VAL A 52 -7.42 -11.13 13.23
N GLY A 53 -8.60 -11.65 12.94
CA GLY A 53 -8.76 -12.84 12.11
C GLY A 53 -8.56 -12.52 10.63
N SER A 54 -8.15 -13.54 9.84
CA SER A 54 -8.13 -13.41 8.38
C SER A 54 -9.54 -13.13 7.87
N GLY A 55 -9.70 -12.05 7.10
CA GLY A 55 -10.97 -11.56 6.58
C GLY A 55 -11.60 -10.43 7.39
N ASP A 56 -11.09 -10.13 8.59
CA ASP A 56 -11.56 -9.02 9.40
C ASP A 56 -11.23 -7.67 8.77
N ILE A 57 -11.96 -6.64 9.20
CA ILE A 57 -11.82 -5.26 8.76
C ILE A 57 -11.20 -4.43 9.88
N VAL A 58 -10.17 -3.63 9.55
CA VAL A 58 -9.58 -2.64 10.45
C VAL A 58 -10.00 -1.25 10.01
N GLU A 59 -10.69 -0.52 10.89
CA GLU A 59 -10.92 0.92 10.77
C GLU A 59 -9.73 1.64 11.40
N VAL A 60 -8.84 2.12 10.54
CA VAL A 60 -7.56 2.71 10.93
C VAL A 60 -7.57 4.23 10.80
N GLU A 61 -6.91 4.91 11.73
CA GLU A 61 -6.54 6.32 11.62
C GLU A 61 -5.03 6.42 11.41
N THR A 62 -4.60 7.36 10.57
CA THR A 62 -3.19 7.70 10.37
C THR A 62 -2.96 9.18 10.60
N LEU A 63 -1.74 9.55 10.93
CA LEU A 63 -1.32 10.93 11.15
C LEU A 63 -0.37 11.37 10.05
N LEU A 64 -0.48 12.63 9.64
CA LEU A 64 0.49 13.23 8.73
C LEU A 64 1.89 13.26 9.35
N THR A 65 2.90 13.15 8.52
CA THR A 65 4.30 13.05 8.94
C THR A 65 4.98 14.42 8.93
N ASN A 66 4.60 15.31 9.85
CA ASN A 66 5.32 16.57 10.09
C ASN A 66 5.17 17.00 11.55
N SER A 67 6.15 17.78 12.06
CA SER A 67 6.08 18.24 13.43
C SER A 67 5.03 19.34 13.61
N PRO A 68 4.32 19.38 14.77
CA PRO A 68 3.43 20.47 15.11
C PRO A 68 4.05 21.86 14.92
N THR A 69 5.29 22.04 15.38
CA THR A 69 6.01 23.32 15.27
C THR A 69 6.30 23.74 13.83
N ARG A 70 6.59 22.79 12.92
CA ARG A 70 6.80 23.09 11.51
C ARG A 70 5.50 23.45 10.80
N LEU A 71 4.39 22.79 11.15
CA LEU A 71 3.06 23.13 10.63
C LEU A 71 2.65 24.53 11.09
N GLU A 72 2.88 24.89 12.35
CA GLU A 72 2.61 26.22 12.90
C GLU A 72 3.49 27.30 12.23
N ALA A 73 4.78 27.01 12.06
CA ALA A 73 5.70 27.89 11.34
C ALA A 73 5.31 28.11 9.87
N ALA A 74 4.62 27.13 9.26
CA ALA A 74 4.07 27.23 7.92
C ALA A 74 2.69 27.94 7.86
N GLY A 75 2.20 28.48 9.01
CA GLY A 75 0.99 29.27 9.07
C GLY A 75 -0.29 28.52 9.49
N LEU A 76 -0.18 27.26 9.93
CA LEU A 76 -1.31 26.55 10.51
C LEU A 76 -1.55 27.06 11.94
N ALA A 77 -2.80 27.40 12.30
CA ALA A 77 -3.11 27.77 13.66
C ALA A 77 -2.85 26.62 14.63
N ALA A 78 -2.30 26.90 15.82
CA ALA A 78 -1.97 25.88 16.82
C ALA A 78 -3.19 25.03 17.23
N SER A 79 -4.39 25.60 17.20
CA SER A 79 -5.65 24.91 17.48
C SER A 79 -6.12 23.97 16.39
N GLU A 80 -5.57 24.08 15.16
CA GLU A 80 -5.89 23.21 14.03
C GLU A 80 -5.00 21.98 13.98
N VAL A 81 -3.82 22.01 14.64
CA VAL A 81 -2.93 20.85 14.71
C VAL A 81 -3.59 19.75 15.53
N GLU A 82 -3.69 18.55 14.98
CA GLU A 82 -4.33 17.40 15.64
C GLU A 82 -3.72 17.12 17.02
N ALA A 83 -4.58 16.98 18.03
CA ALA A 83 -4.15 16.65 19.39
C ALA A 83 -3.41 15.31 19.46
N SER A 84 -3.83 14.33 18.66
CA SER A 84 -3.15 13.02 18.54
C SER A 84 -1.75 13.15 17.95
N LEU A 85 -1.53 14.03 16.97
CA LEU A 85 -0.20 14.31 16.43
C LEU A 85 0.72 14.90 17.50
N ARG A 86 0.24 15.89 18.26
CA ARG A 86 1.01 16.45 19.40
C ARG A 86 1.35 15.37 20.42
N ALA A 87 0.35 14.57 20.83
CA ALA A 87 0.56 13.51 21.81
C ALA A 87 1.62 12.50 21.36
N VAL A 88 1.63 12.12 20.06
CA VAL A 88 2.66 11.23 19.48
C VAL A 88 4.03 11.90 19.53
N TYR A 89 4.15 13.17 19.09
CA TYR A 89 5.42 13.90 19.12
C TYR A 89 6.00 14.08 20.52
N ASP A 90 5.15 14.30 21.52
CA ASP A 90 5.55 14.51 22.91
C ASP A 90 5.93 13.20 23.62
N SER A 91 5.21 12.10 23.32
CA SER A 91 5.26 10.88 24.13
C SER A 91 6.10 9.77 23.49
N VAL A 92 6.13 9.61 22.16
CA VAL A 92 6.85 8.53 21.49
C VAL A 92 8.34 8.85 21.46
N LYS A 93 9.12 8.09 22.23
CA LYS A 93 10.59 8.22 22.31
C LYS A 93 11.31 7.19 21.47
N ASP A 94 10.69 6.03 21.23
CA ASP A 94 11.22 4.96 20.40
C ASP A 94 10.96 5.26 18.92
N LYS A 95 11.96 5.86 18.27
CA LYS A 95 11.91 6.24 16.86
C LYS A 95 12.93 5.42 16.08
N GLY A 96 12.49 4.89 14.94
CA GLY A 96 13.35 4.23 13.98
C GLY A 96 14.12 5.22 13.10
N PRO A 97 14.83 4.70 12.10
CA PRO A 97 15.66 5.52 11.19
C PRO A 97 14.85 6.29 10.13
N GLY A 98 13.56 5.99 9.96
CA GLY A 98 12.66 6.66 9.00
C GLY A 98 11.87 7.82 9.61
N GLY A 99 11.05 8.46 8.79
CA GLY A 99 10.24 9.63 9.19
C GLY A 99 8.79 9.30 9.56
N HIS A 100 8.20 8.28 8.96
CA HIS A 100 6.75 8.06 8.97
C HIS A 100 6.21 7.60 10.33
N ILE A 101 5.03 8.12 10.69
CA ILE A 101 4.24 7.64 11.81
C ILE A 101 3.30 6.56 11.27
N LEU A 102 3.60 5.30 11.55
CA LEU A 102 2.84 4.16 11.07
C LEU A 102 1.91 3.65 12.16
N THR A 103 0.63 3.45 11.85
CA THR A 103 -0.36 2.87 12.78
C THR A 103 -0.31 1.35 12.67
N GLY A 104 -0.09 0.69 13.79
CA GLY A 104 0.17 -0.74 13.89
C GLY A 104 1.30 -1.05 14.89
N PRO A 105 1.86 -2.28 14.87
CA PRO A 105 1.57 -3.41 13.97
C PRO A 105 0.26 -4.15 14.28
N VAL A 106 -0.39 -4.62 13.22
CA VAL A 106 -1.55 -5.51 13.32
C VAL A 106 -1.11 -6.95 13.06
N TYR A 107 -1.36 -7.83 14.01
CA TYR A 107 -1.13 -9.27 13.85
C TYR A 107 -2.36 -9.92 13.20
N VAL A 108 -2.18 -10.57 12.05
CA VAL A 108 -3.23 -11.30 11.34
C VAL A 108 -3.12 -12.78 11.64
N GLU A 109 -4.13 -13.35 12.31
CA GLU A 109 -4.13 -14.74 12.73
C GLU A 109 -4.01 -15.69 11.54
N GLY A 110 -3.13 -16.68 11.68
CA GLY A 110 -2.86 -17.69 10.67
C GLY A 110 -1.96 -17.26 9.51
N ALA A 111 -1.48 -16.02 9.49
CA ALA A 111 -0.46 -15.59 8.52
C ALA A 111 0.91 -16.18 8.91
N GLU A 112 1.56 -16.84 7.96
CA GLU A 112 2.86 -17.51 8.14
C GLU A 112 3.85 -17.07 7.04
N PRO A 113 5.15 -17.15 7.29
CA PRO A 113 6.16 -16.88 6.27
C PRO A 113 5.91 -17.64 4.98
N GLY A 114 5.93 -16.92 3.85
CA GLY A 114 5.65 -17.47 2.53
C GLY A 114 4.18 -17.44 2.12
N ASP A 115 3.27 -17.02 2.98
CA ASP A 115 1.91 -16.62 2.60
C ASP A 115 1.91 -15.25 1.92
N VAL A 116 0.74 -14.80 1.48
CA VAL A 116 0.53 -13.43 1.00
C VAL A 116 -0.56 -12.78 1.83
N LEU A 117 -0.34 -11.55 2.28
CA LEU A 117 -1.39 -10.72 2.88
C LEU A 117 -2.10 -9.94 1.76
N GLU A 118 -3.38 -10.22 1.58
CA GLU A 118 -4.27 -9.45 0.72
C GLU A 118 -4.90 -8.32 1.55
N VAL A 119 -4.58 -7.07 1.19
CA VAL A 119 -5.12 -5.85 1.81
C VAL A 119 -6.13 -5.24 0.85
N ARG A 120 -7.43 -5.42 1.11
CA ARG A 120 -8.49 -4.75 0.35
C ARG A 120 -8.72 -3.36 0.93
N ILE A 121 -8.54 -2.35 0.14
CA ILE A 121 -8.75 -0.95 0.52
C ILE A 121 -10.22 -0.62 0.28
N LEU A 122 -11.06 -0.79 1.31
CA LEU A 122 -12.50 -0.62 1.17
C LEU A 122 -12.91 0.86 1.15
N GLN A 123 -12.21 1.69 1.93
CA GLN A 123 -12.48 3.13 2.04
C GLN A 123 -11.23 3.87 2.47
N VAL A 124 -11.06 5.09 1.94
CA VAL A 124 -10.07 6.07 2.39
C VAL A 124 -10.73 7.43 2.41
N THR A 125 -10.63 8.16 3.52
CA THR A 125 -11.21 9.48 3.70
C THR A 125 -10.23 10.43 4.38
N LEU A 126 -10.33 11.71 4.07
CA LEU A 126 -9.58 12.76 4.78
C LEU A 126 -10.00 12.80 6.25
N ALA A 127 -9.03 12.83 7.16
CA ALA A 127 -9.28 12.98 8.60
C ALA A 127 -9.32 14.44 9.01
N ILE A 128 -8.60 15.30 8.29
CA ILE A 128 -8.42 16.74 8.55
C ILE A 128 -8.64 17.57 7.28
N PRO A 129 -8.99 18.86 7.40
CA PRO A 129 -9.30 19.73 6.26
C PRO A 129 -8.06 20.42 5.67
N TYR A 130 -6.87 19.91 5.94
CA TYR A 130 -5.62 20.44 5.39
C TYR A 130 -4.62 19.31 5.14
N GLY A 131 -3.66 19.62 4.32
CA GLY A 131 -2.43 18.87 4.15
C GLY A 131 -1.26 19.83 4.03
N TYR A 132 -0.09 19.29 3.79
CA TYR A 132 1.07 20.09 3.44
C TYR A 132 1.80 19.46 2.23
N ASN A 133 2.53 20.29 1.53
CA ASN A 133 3.56 19.85 0.60
C ASN A 133 4.89 20.45 1.07
N GLY A 134 5.92 19.64 1.09
CA GLY A 134 7.29 20.06 1.32
C GLY A 134 7.94 20.48 0.01
N CYS A 135 9.17 20.89 0.05
CA CYS A 135 9.97 21.08 -1.15
C CYS A 135 11.37 20.59 -0.88
N SER A 136 11.75 19.50 -1.57
CA SER A 136 13.09 18.91 -1.47
C SER A 136 13.34 18.01 -2.68
N GLY A 137 13.42 16.72 -2.54
CA GLY A 137 13.39 15.72 -3.60
C GLY A 137 14.42 15.89 -4.72
N PHE A 138 13.98 15.63 -5.94
CA PHE A 138 14.84 15.40 -7.10
C PHE A 138 15.47 16.69 -7.66
N LEU A 139 14.79 17.84 -7.53
CA LEU A 139 15.28 19.16 -7.93
C LEU A 139 15.35 20.11 -6.72
N ARG A 140 16.04 19.66 -5.69
CA ARG A 140 16.13 20.37 -4.41
C ARG A 140 16.65 21.81 -4.53
N GLU A 141 17.43 22.11 -5.55
CA GLU A 141 17.95 23.45 -5.85
C GLU A 141 16.86 24.46 -6.25
N LEU A 142 15.66 24.00 -6.59
CA LEU A 142 14.51 24.86 -6.87
C LEU A 142 13.76 25.27 -5.60
N CYS A 143 14.09 24.68 -4.45
CA CYS A 143 13.36 24.87 -3.21
C CYS A 143 13.89 26.07 -2.42
N ALA A 144 13.04 27.11 -2.28
CA ALA A 144 13.27 28.24 -1.40
C ALA A 144 12.59 28.02 -0.02
N GLU A 145 13.02 28.76 0.98
CA GLU A 145 12.33 28.78 2.29
C GLU A 145 11.11 29.74 2.27
N PRO A 146 10.01 29.44 2.97
CA PRO A 146 9.77 28.22 3.73
C PRO A 146 9.46 27.02 2.82
N ARG A 147 10.00 25.85 3.14
CA ARG A 147 9.81 24.63 2.32
C ARG A 147 8.46 23.98 2.54
N THR A 148 7.83 24.19 3.67
CA THR A 148 6.52 23.62 3.98
C THR A 148 5.42 24.60 3.59
N ARG A 149 4.49 24.15 2.74
CA ARG A 149 3.30 24.90 2.33
C ARG A 149 2.06 24.18 2.85
N ILE A 150 1.24 24.87 3.63
CA ILE A 150 -0.10 24.36 4.03
C ILE A 150 -1.04 24.47 2.86
N ILE A 151 -1.79 23.39 2.59
CA ILE A 151 -2.79 23.29 1.52
C ILE A 151 -4.13 22.97 2.16
N ARG A 152 -5.15 23.80 1.92
CA ARG A 152 -6.51 23.55 2.37
C ARG A 152 -7.20 22.53 1.47
N LEU A 153 -7.89 21.55 2.07
CA LEU A 153 -8.54 20.45 1.38
C LEU A 153 -10.06 20.63 1.44
N ASP A 154 -10.70 20.76 0.28
CA ASP A 154 -12.15 20.71 0.13
C ASP A 154 -12.62 19.26 0.03
N GLY A 155 -12.81 18.63 1.19
CA GLY A 155 -13.24 17.24 1.27
C GLY A 155 -14.65 16.97 0.73
N LYS A 156 -15.49 18.00 0.63
CA LYS A 156 -16.84 17.88 0.03
C LYS A 156 -16.77 17.71 -1.49
N HIS A 157 -15.91 18.46 -2.14
CA HIS A 157 -15.77 18.44 -3.60
C HIS A 157 -14.51 17.67 -4.05
N MET A 158 -13.78 17.06 -3.11
CA MET A 158 -12.55 16.29 -3.35
C MET A 158 -11.56 17.04 -4.23
N ARG A 159 -11.17 18.24 -3.80
CA ARG A 159 -10.23 19.10 -4.51
C ARG A 159 -9.40 19.96 -3.55
N ALA A 160 -8.25 20.42 -4.02
CA ALA A 160 -7.44 21.44 -3.38
C ALA A 160 -7.21 22.60 -4.36
N ASP A 161 -7.44 23.84 -3.92
CA ASP A 161 -7.16 25.03 -4.68
C ASP A 161 -5.79 25.57 -4.29
N LEU A 162 -4.87 25.62 -5.23
CA LEU A 162 -3.50 26.10 -5.04
C LEU A 162 -3.35 27.60 -5.38
N GLY A 163 -4.44 28.26 -5.74
CA GLY A 163 -4.44 29.65 -6.19
C GLY A 163 -4.17 29.78 -7.70
N GLY A 164 -4.38 31.00 -8.24
CA GLY A 164 -4.14 31.27 -9.66
C GLY A 164 -4.99 30.43 -10.63
N GLY A 165 -6.11 29.87 -10.18
CA GLY A 165 -6.96 29.00 -11.00
C GLY A 165 -6.47 27.53 -11.05
N ILE A 166 -5.45 27.19 -10.28
CA ILE A 166 -4.91 25.80 -10.23
C ILE A 166 -5.70 24.99 -9.20
N VAL A 167 -6.43 23.99 -9.69
CA VAL A 167 -7.23 23.08 -8.85
C VAL A 167 -6.76 21.64 -9.03
N VAL A 168 -6.37 21.00 -7.93
CA VAL A 168 -5.92 19.61 -7.91
C VAL A 168 -7.06 18.70 -7.43
N PRO A 169 -7.48 17.69 -8.20
CA PRO A 169 -8.43 16.68 -7.73
C PRO A 169 -7.78 15.80 -6.66
N LEU A 170 -8.52 15.52 -5.58
CA LEU A 170 -8.04 14.65 -4.51
C LEU A 170 -8.43 13.19 -4.77
N LYS A 171 -7.46 12.30 -4.62
CA LYS A 171 -7.61 10.85 -4.67
C LYS A 171 -6.80 10.25 -3.50
N PRO A 172 -7.35 10.28 -2.28
CA PRO A 172 -6.58 9.89 -1.10
C PRO A 172 -6.21 8.43 -1.10
N PHE A 173 -4.97 8.15 -0.68
CA PHE A 173 -4.41 6.81 -0.51
C PHE A 173 -3.36 6.81 0.60
N PHE A 174 -2.98 5.62 1.07
CA PHE A 174 -1.86 5.47 2.01
C PHE A 174 -0.57 5.24 1.23
N GLY A 175 0.40 6.12 1.36
CA GLY A 175 1.73 5.98 0.76
C GLY A 175 2.44 4.76 1.33
N SER A 176 2.29 4.53 2.63
CA SER A 176 2.93 3.44 3.33
C SER A 176 1.92 2.41 3.84
N MET A 177 1.96 1.21 3.25
CA MET A 177 1.28 -0.01 3.70
C MET A 177 2.25 -1.16 3.61
N GLY A 178 2.63 -1.76 4.74
CA GLY A 178 3.65 -2.81 4.73
C GLY A 178 3.48 -3.82 5.85
N VAL A 179 4.27 -4.89 5.75
CA VAL A 179 4.38 -5.92 6.76
C VAL A 179 5.79 -5.92 7.35
N ALA A 180 6.02 -6.65 8.43
CA ALA A 180 7.36 -6.81 8.95
C ALA A 180 8.29 -7.46 7.90
N PRO A 181 9.53 -6.97 7.75
CA PRO A 181 10.53 -7.55 6.87
C PRO A 181 11.01 -8.90 7.40
N PRO A 182 11.85 -9.67 6.63
CA PRO A 182 12.51 -10.86 7.13
C PRO A 182 13.23 -10.62 8.46
N PRO A 183 13.25 -11.59 9.39
CA PRO A 183 13.79 -11.41 10.75
C PRO A 183 15.25 -10.95 10.81
N ASP A 184 16.07 -11.37 9.87
CA ASP A 184 17.49 -11.01 9.75
C ASP A 184 17.72 -9.58 9.24
N SER A 185 16.70 -8.93 8.73
CA SER A 185 16.77 -7.51 8.31
C SER A 185 16.82 -6.55 9.50
N GLY A 186 16.46 -7.01 10.71
CA GLY A 186 16.39 -6.19 11.89
C GLY A 186 15.26 -5.14 11.83
N ARG A 187 15.57 -3.94 12.27
CA ARG A 187 14.65 -2.79 12.26
C ARG A 187 14.94 -1.92 11.04
N VAL A 188 14.11 -2.03 10.01
CA VAL A 188 14.31 -1.30 8.76
C VAL A 188 13.63 0.07 8.79
N SER A 189 14.19 1.03 8.05
CA SER A 189 13.60 2.37 7.89
C SER A 189 12.24 2.31 7.22
N SER A 190 11.34 3.19 7.65
CA SER A 190 10.03 3.37 7.01
C SER A 190 10.10 4.12 5.68
N ASN A 191 11.23 4.78 5.35
CA ASN A 191 11.31 5.59 4.14
C ASN A 191 11.42 4.74 2.85
N PRO A 192 12.38 3.80 2.70
CA PRO A 192 12.48 3.06 1.46
C PRO A 192 11.44 1.95 1.35
N PRO A 193 10.78 1.80 0.19
CA PRO A 193 9.96 0.64 -0.09
C PRO A 193 10.81 -0.62 -0.34
N GLY A 194 10.17 -1.80 -0.25
CA GLY A 194 10.87 -3.06 -0.47
C GLY A 194 9.95 -4.25 -0.72
N ILE A 195 10.48 -5.46 -0.52
CA ILE A 195 9.70 -6.70 -0.63
C ILE A 195 8.59 -6.79 0.43
N HIS A 196 8.71 -6.06 1.53
CA HIS A 196 7.71 -5.92 2.58
C HIS A 196 6.62 -4.89 2.24
N ALA A 197 6.60 -4.35 1.05
CA ALA A 197 5.88 -3.17 0.59
C ALA A 197 6.38 -1.90 1.33
N GLY A 198 5.70 -1.44 2.38
CA GLY A 198 6.10 -0.23 3.11
C GLY A 198 5.74 1.02 2.32
N ASN A 199 6.68 1.92 2.18
CA ASN A 199 6.52 3.22 1.52
C ASN A 199 6.51 3.11 0.00
N LEU A 200 5.43 2.54 -0.53
CA LEU A 200 5.29 2.33 -1.98
C LEU A 200 5.01 3.62 -2.75
N ASP A 201 4.31 4.58 -2.13
CA ASP A 201 3.83 5.84 -2.73
C ASP A 201 3.14 5.63 -4.08
N ASN A 202 2.39 4.55 -4.15
CA ASN A 202 1.69 4.19 -5.37
C ASN A 202 0.28 4.76 -5.38
N LYS A 203 0.08 5.87 -6.09
CA LYS A 203 -1.20 6.60 -6.20
C LYS A 203 -2.36 5.79 -6.77
N GLU A 204 -2.10 4.61 -7.33
CA GLU A 204 -3.13 3.71 -7.85
C GLU A 204 -3.81 2.89 -6.74
N LEU A 205 -3.21 2.85 -5.52
CA LEU A 205 -3.72 2.09 -4.37
C LEU A 205 -4.79 2.86 -3.57
N VAL A 206 -5.82 3.34 -4.26
CA VAL A 206 -6.98 4.07 -3.70
C VAL A 206 -8.07 3.13 -3.21
N ALA A 207 -9.14 3.69 -2.64
CA ALA A 207 -10.34 2.92 -2.27
C ALA A 207 -10.90 2.11 -3.47
N GLY A 208 -11.26 0.85 -3.24
CA GLY A 208 -11.69 -0.10 -4.27
C GLY A 208 -10.57 -0.89 -4.93
N THR A 209 -9.32 -0.75 -4.47
CA THR A 209 -8.15 -1.50 -4.95
C THR A 209 -7.68 -2.51 -3.92
N THR A 210 -6.79 -3.40 -4.33
CA THR A 210 -6.21 -4.44 -3.47
C THR A 210 -4.69 -4.42 -3.60
N LEU A 211 -3.99 -4.50 -2.46
CA LEU A 211 -2.55 -4.70 -2.38
C LEU A 211 -2.27 -6.11 -1.85
N PHE A 212 -1.38 -6.84 -2.49
CA PHE A 212 -0.90 -8.15 -2.09
C PHE A 212 0.56 -8.04 -1.65
N ILE A 213 0.87 -8.45 -0.43
CA ILE A 213 2.19 -8.31 0.19
C ILE A 213 2.72 -9.68 0.59
N PRO A 214 3.96 -10.07 0.21
CA PRO A 214 4.61 -11.27 0.72
C PRO A 214 4.75 -11.22 2.24
N VAL A 215 4.37 -12.29 2.94
CA VAL A 215 4.50 -12.41 4.41
C VAL A 215 5.85 -13.02 4.76
N HIS A 216 6.60 -12.37 5.64
CA HIS A 216 7.94 -12.80 6.06
C HIS A 216 8.02 -13.32 7.49
N VAL A 217 7.02 -13.00 8.33
CA VAL A 217 6.95 -13.42 9.75
C VAL A 217 5.54 -13.85 10.11
N ALA A 218 5.39 -14.67 11.15
CA ALA A 218 4.08 -15.05 11.68
C ALA A 218 3.25 -13.80 12.04
N GLY A 219 1.99 -13.80 11.62
CA GLY A 219 1.07 -12.67 11.83
C GLY A 219 1.28 -11.50 10.90
N ALA A 220 2.21 -11.56 9.95
CA ALA A 220 2.55 -10.50 9.00
C ALA A 220 3.02 -9.19 9.66
N LEU A 221 2.42 -8.76 10.78
CA LEU A 221 2.69 -7.50 11.50
C LEU A 221 2.50 -6.29 10.57
N PHE A 222 1.26 -6.11 10.11
CA PHE A 222 0.89 -5.07 9.15
C PHE A 222 0.86 -3.67 9.80
N GLU A 223 1.45 -2.69 9.12
CA GLU A 223 1.46 -1.27 9.51
C GLU A 223 1.02 -0.41 8.33
N VAL A 224 0.38 0.73 8.63
CA VAL A 224 -0.13 1.68 7.64
C VAL A 224 0.04 3.11 8.11
N GLY A 225 0.41 4.00 7.20
CA GLY A 225 0.61 5.42 7.49
C GLY A 225 0.79 6.24 6.23
N ASP A 226 1.40 7.42 6.40
CA ASP A 226 1.80 8.25 5.28
C ASP A 226 0.63 8.54 4.34
N GLY A 227 -0.30 9.34 4.85
CA GLY A 227 -1.54 9.63 4.14
C GLY A 227 -1.39 10.73 3.10
N HIS A 228 -1.66 10.43 1.85
CA HIS A 228 -1.60 11.34 0.72
C HIS A 228 -3.00 11.71 0.24
N ALA A 229 -3.29 13.01 0.11
CA ALA A 229 -4.54 13.49 -0.48
C ALA A 229 -4.49 13.49 -2.01
N ALA A 230 -3.33 13.74 -2.59
CA ALA A 230 -3.05 13.68 -4.03
C ALA A 230 -1.54 13.60 -4.28
N GLN A 231 -1.15 12.87 -5.33
CA GLN A 231 0.25 12.72 -5.75
C GLN A 231 0.31 12.54 -7.27
N GLY A 232 1.35 13.07 -7.90
CA GLY A 232 1.76 12.74 -9.27
C GLY A 232 2.71 11.55 -9.30
N ASP A 233 2.85 10.89 -10.47
CA ASP A 233 3.91 9.90 -10.67
C ASP A 233 5.28 10.54 -10.44
N GLY A 234 6.16 9.81 -9.76
CA GLY A 234 7.51 10.24 -9.43
C GLY A 234 7.67 10.92 -8.08
N GLU A 235 6.60 11.48 -7.48
CA GLU A 235 6.67 12.20 -6.18
C GLU A 235 7.89 13.13 -6.07
N VAL A 236 8.11 13.91 -7.13
CA VAL A 236 9.42 14.47 -7.49
C VAL A 236 10.03 15.43 -6.48
N ASP A 237 9.23 16.04 -5.60
CA ASP A 237 9.71 16.95 -4.55
C ASP A 237 9.74 16.30 -3.15
N GLN A 238 9.59 14.96 -3.07
CA GLN A 238 9.65 14.14 -1.86
C GLN A 238 8.42 14.25 -0.96
N THR A 239 7.35 14.86 -1.41
CA THR A 239 6.07 14.88 -0.72
C THR A 239 4.94 14.90 -1.73
N ALA A 240 3.85 14.25 -1.37
CA ALA A 240 2.55 14.44 -1.99
C ALA A 240 1.87 15.71 -1.45
N ILE A 241 0.56 15.77 -1.44
CA ILE A 241 -0.19 16.55 -0.46
C ILE A 241 -0.38 15.65 0.76
N GLU A 242 0.52 15.76 1.72
CA GLU A 242 0.57 14.97 2.95
C GLU A 242 -0.60 15.33 3.86
N THR A 243 -1.31 14.34 4.39
CA THR A 243 -2.45 14.58 5.29
C THR A 243 -2.71 13.39 6.22
N SER A 244 -3.53 13.58 7.23
CA SER A 244 -4.06 12.49 8.05
C SER A 244 -5.28 11.87 7.38
N LEU A 245 -5.35 10.54 7.40
CA LEU A 245 -6.41 9.77 6.75
C LEU A 245 -7.13 8.84 7.73
N ARG A 246 -8.35 8.46 7.38
CA ARG A 246 -9.06 7.30 7.92
C ARG A 246 -9.28 6.29 6.82
N GLY A 247 -9.09 5.02 7.15
CA GLY A 247 -9.28 3.93 6.20
C GLY A 247 -10.08 2.77 6.77
N ARG A 248 -10.70 2.01 5.87
CA ARG A 248 -11.26 0.69 6.16
C ARG A 248 -10.51 -0.31 5.30
N LEU A 249 -9.74 -1.18 5.93
CA LEU A 249 -8.88 -2.16 5.29
C LEU A 249 -9.31 -3.56 5.71
N GLN A 250 -9.60 -4.43 4.74
CA GLN A 250 -9.85 -5.84 5.02
C GLN A 250 -8.57 -6.62 4.82
N LEU A 251 -8.16 -7.38 5.84
CA LEU A 251 -6.91 -8.13 5.86
C LEU A 251 -7.18 -9.63 5.68
N ILE A 252 -6.69 -10.24 4.59
CA ILE A 252 -6.97 -11.64 4.25
C ILE A 252 -5.66 -12.38 4.03
N VAL A 253 -5.48 -13.51 4.70
CA VAL A 253 -4.33 -14.40 4.47
C VAL A 253 -4.59 -15.28 3.26
N ARG A 254 -3.69 -15.23 2.27
CA ARG A 254 -3.74 -16.02 1.04
C ARG A 254 -2.65 -17.09 1.07
N LYS A 255 -3.07 -18.32 1.32
CA LYS A 255 -2.18 -19.49 1.31
C LYS A 255 -2.01 -20.09 -0.09
N ASP A 256 -2.90 -19.72 -0.99
CA ASP A 256 -2.95 -20.16 -2.39
C ASP A 256 -2.09 -19.29 -3.33
N MET A 257 -1.47 -18.24 -2.82
CA MET A 257 -0.61 -17.33 -3.58
C MET A 257 0.85 -17.39 -3.09
N LYS A 258 1.77 -17.13 -4.03
CA LYS A 258 3.20 -16.94 -3.71
C LYS A 258 3.70 -15.71 -4.47
N LEU A 259 4.30 -14.78 -3.74
CA LEU A 259 4.89 -13.56 -4.28
C LEU A 259 6.28 -13.35 -3.73
N VAL A 260 7.15 -12.72 -4.52
CA VAL A 260 8.44 -12.19 -4.08
C VAL A 260 8.36 -10.68 -3.87
N TRP A 261 7.64 -10.01 -4.76
CA TRP A 261 7.40 -8.56 -4.72
C TRP A 261 5.92 -8.25 -4.51
N PRO A 262 5.59 -7.09 -3.94
CA PRO A 262 4.21 -6.63 -3.83
C PRO A 262 3.54 -6.55 -5.20
N ARG A 263 2.23 -6.79 -5.22
CA ARG A 263 1.38 -6.69 -6.41
C ARG A 263 0.13 -5.89 -6.07
N GLY A 264 -0.33 -5.06 -7.00
CA GLY A 264 -1.59 -4.35 -6.88
C GLY A 264 -2.64 -4.88 -7.84
N GLU A 265 -3.89 -4.65 -7.51
CA GLU A 265 -5.03 -4.89 -8.39
C GLU A 265 -6.02 -3.75 -8.23
N THR A 266 -6.28 -3.03 -9.32
CA THR A 266 -7.36 -2.05 -9.40
C THR A 266 -8.63 -2.70 -9.96
N ARG A 267 -9.68 -1.93 -10.07
CA ARG A 267 -10.88 -2.40 -10.76
C ARG A 267 -10.58 -2.81 -12.21
N THR A 268 -9.68 -2.11 -12.87
CA THR A 268 -9.40 -2.24 -14.31
C THR A 268 -8.06 -2.83 -14.65
N ASP A 269 -7.09 -2.84 -13.73
CA ASP A 269 -5.70 -3.17 -14.02
C ASP A 269 -5.07 -4.12 -13.01
N ILE A 270 -4.06 -4.85 -13.46
CA ILE A 270 -3.09 -5.56 -12.61
C ILE A 270 -1.83 -4.71 -12.56
N ILE A 271 -1.26 -4.57 -11.36
CA ILE A 271 -0.07 -3.76 -11.10
C ILE A 271 1.04 -4.65 -10.55
N THR A 272 2.20 -4.68 -11.21
CA THR A 272 3.43 -5.27 -10.64
C THR A 272 4.39 -4.17 -10.26
N MET A 273 5.20 -4.41 -9.23
CA MET A 273 6.04 -3.38 -8.61
C MET A 273 7.49 -3.86 -8.50
N GLY A 274 8.41 -2.91 -8.55
CA GLY A 274 9.83 -3.15 -8.32
C GLY A 274 10.46 -1.93 -7.70
N THR A 275 11.36 -2.14 -6.74
CA THR A 275 12.07 -1.07 -6.05
C THR A 275 13.56 -1.38 -5.96
N ASP A 276 14.39 -0.39 -6.19
CA ASP A 276 15.84 -0.49 -6.06
C ASP A 276 16.45 0.91 -5.93
N THR A 277 17.72 1.01 -5.59
CA THR A 277 18.47 2.29 -5.65
C THR A 277 18.71 2.74 -7.09
N SER A 278 18.64 1.83 -8.06
CA SER A 278 18.75 2.07 -9.50
C SER A 278 17.41 1.99 -10.18
N LEU A 279 16.98 3.07 -10.86
CA LEU A 279 15.74 3.10 -11.64
C LEU A 279 15.70 1.97 -12.69
N THR A 280 16.85 1.68 -13.32
CA THR A 280 16.94 0.58 -14.30
C THR A 280 16.70 -0.78 -13.67
N VAL A 281 17.22 -1.02 -12.45
CA VAL A 281 17.00 -2.29 -11.73
C VAL A 281 15.56 -2.39 -11.25
N ALA A 282 14.99 -1.33 -10.67
CA ALA A 282 13.58 -1.27 -10.26
C ALA A 282 12.65 -1.58 -11.46
N THR A 283 12.93 -0.96 -12.62
CA THR A 283 12.21 -1.24 -13.89
C THR A 283 12.27 -2.72 -14.28
N ARG A 284 13.47 -3.32 -14.22
CA ARG A 284 13.65 -4.74 -14.55
C ARG A 284 12.89 -5.66 -13.61
N ILE A 285 12.82 -5.32 -12.32
CA ILE A 285 12.04 -6.07 -11.33
C ILE A 285 10.55 -6.00 -11.69
N ALA A 286 9.97 -4.80 -11.82
CA ALA A 286 8.57 -4.61 -12.16
C ALA A 286 8.18 -5.34 -13.45
N LEU A 287 9.03 -5.27 -14.48
CA LEU A 287 8.83 -5.95 -15.76
C LEU A 287 8.91 -7.48 -15.62
N ARG A 288 9.87 -8.02 -14.87
CA ARG A 288 9.96 -9.48 -14.63
C ARG A 288 8.75 -10.01 -13.90
N GLU A 289 8.26 -9.28 -12.90
CA GLU A 289 7.03 -9.61 -12.17
C GLU A 289 5.81 -9.59 -13.11
N MET A 290 5.73 -8.62 -14.04
CA MET A 290 4.67 -8.58 -15.06
C MET A 290 4.75 -9.76 -16.00
N VAL A 291 5.93 -10.08 -16.53
CA VAL A 291 6.14 -11.26 -17.41
C VAL A 291 5.75 -12.54 -16.68
N GLY A 292 6.20 -12.72 -15.42
CA GLY A 292 5.84 -13.87 -14.60
C GLY A 292 4.32 -13.98 -14.37
N TYR A 293 3.66 -12.86 -14.08
CA TYR A 293 2.20 -12.81 -13.95
C TYR A 293 1.50 -13.25 -15.25
N LEU A 294 1.91 -12.71 -16.40
CA LEU A 294 1.31 -13.02 -17.69
C LEU A 294 1.50 -14.48 -18.09
N MET A 295 2.68 -15.05 -17.82
CA MET A 295 2.94 -16.48 -18.02
C MET A 295 1.96 -17.33 -17.21
N ALA A 296 1.81 -17.03 -15.93
CA ALA A 296 0.93 -17.79 -15.02
C ALA A 296 -0.57 -17.59 -15.35
N ALA A 297 -0.99 -16.35 -15.59
CA ALA A 297 -2.40 -16.01 -15.81
C ALA A 297 -2.95 -16.47 -17.16
N LYS A 298 -2.09 -16.60 -18.20
CA LYS A 298 -2.49 -16.87 -19.58
C LYS A 298 -1.77 -18.06 -20.21
N ALA A 299 -0.99 -18.82 -19.44
CA ALA A 299 -0.19 -19.95 -19.91
C ALA A 299 0.71 -19.58 -21.12
N LEU A 300 1.25 -18.34 -21.13
CA LEU A 300 2.12 -17.84 -22.18
C LEU A 300 3.55 -18.33 -21.97
N THR A 301 4.28 -18.49 -23.08
CA THR A 301 5.74 -18.59 -23.01
C THR A 301 6.35 -17.26 -22.53
N GLN A 302 7.57 -17.31 -22.03
CA GLN A 302 8.29 -16.10 -21.56
C GLN A 302 8.40 -15.03 -22.68
N VAL A 303 8.66 -15.47 -23.92
CA VAL A 303 8.78 -14.55 -25.07
C VAL A 303 7.45 -13.91 -25.42
N GLU A 304 6.35 -14.68 -25.40
CA GLU A 304 5.00 -14.14 -25.65
C GLU A 304 4.57 -13.18 -24.56
N ALA A 305 4.78 -13.52 -23.28
CA ALA A 305 4.50 -12.65 -22.13
C ALA A 305 5.31 -11.35 -22.22
N TYR A 306 6.59 -11.42 -22.58
CA TYR A 306 7.44 -10.23 -22.73
C TYR A 306 6.97 -9.34 -23.88
N ARG A 307 6.60 -9.93 -25.03
CA ARG A 307 6.01 -9.19 -26.15
C ARG A 307 4.69 -8.52 -25.76
N LEU A 308 3.80 -9.25 -25.07
CA LEU A 308 2.52 -8.71 -24.60
C LEU A 308 2.74 -7.55 -23.62
N ALA A 309 3.69 -7.67 -22.69
CA ALA A 309 4.04 -6.59 -21.78
C ALA A 309 4.48 -5.33 -22.54
N SER A 310 5.26 -5.47 -23.60
CA SER A 310 5.72 -4.34 -24.45
C SER A 310 4.59 -3.69 -25.26
N ILE A 311 3.57 -4.46 -25.65
CA ILE A 311 2.48 -3.99 -26.51
C ILE A 311 1.36 -3.34 -25.70
N ALA A 312 1.08 -3.86 -24.49
CA ALA A 312 -0.17 -3.55 -23.78
C ALA A 312 -0.01 -3.11 -22.31
N ALA A 313 1.17 -3.23 -21.73
CA ALA A 313 1.39 -2.79 -20.36
C ALA A 313 2.10 -1.42 -20.31
N ASN A 314 1.72 -0.57 -19.35
CA ASN A 314 2.28 0.75 -19.14
C ASN A 314 3.28 0.73 -17.98
N LEU A 315 4.42 1.36 -18.16
CA LEU A 315 5.46 1.51 -17.15
C LEU A 315 5.40 2.92 -16.55
N HIS A 316 5.35 2.99 -15.23
CA HIS A 316 5.28 4.24 -14.48
C HIS A 316 6.44 4.32 -13.48
N ILE A 317 6.97 5.50 -13.29
CA ILE A 317 7.88 5.78 -12.17
C ILE A 317 6.99 6.15 -10.98
N THR A 318 6.95 5.28 -9.97
CA THR A 318 6.06 5.46 -8.81
C THR A 318 6.52 6.63 -7.96
N GLN A 319 7.79 6.60 -7.52
CA GLN A 319 8.48 7.66 -6.81
C GLN A 319 10.01 7.59 -7.05
N LEU A 320 10.70 8.73 -6.90
CA LEU A 320 12.14 8.89 -7.18
C LEU A 320 12.97 9.23 -5.94
N VAL A 321 12.38 9.33 -4.76
CA VAL A 321 12.89 10.20 -3.69
C VAL A 321 13.17 9.52 -2.34
N ASP A 322 12.77 8.26 -2.12
CA ASP A 322 12.84 7.60 -0.82
C ASP A 322 14.02 6.64 -0.65
N GLN A 323 15.20 7.05 -1.07
CA GLN A 323 16.45 6.26 -1.02
C GLN A 323 16.42 5.02 -1.93
N ARG A 324 15.25 4.47 -2.21
CA ARG A 324 14.97 3.46 -3.23
C ARG A 324 13.87 3.99 -4.12
N VAL A 325 14.12 4.04 -5.41
CA VAL A 325 13.11 4.43 -6.40
C VAL A 325 12.11 3.31 -6.61
N GLY A 326 10.85 3.67 -6.81
CA GLY A 326 9.75 2.77 -7.11
C GLY A 326 9.35 2.83 -8.59
N VAL A 327 9.12 1.66 -9.18
CA VAL A 327 8.55 1.52 -10.52
C VAL A 327 7.37 0.56 -10.43
N HIS A 328 6.27 0.91 -11.08
CA HIS A 328 5.17 -0.04 -11.27
C HIS A 328 4.80 -0.20 -12.73
N MET A 329 4.30 -1.38 -13.08
CA MET A 329 3.84 -1.70 -14.41
C MET A 329 2.38 -2.13 -14.36
N MET A 330 1.54 -1.55 -15.20
CA MET A 330 0.10 -1.77 -15.24
C MET A 330 -0.32 -2.41 -16.54
N ILE A 331 -1.16 -3.45 -16.45
CA ILE A 331 -1.80 -4.04 -17.63
C ILE A 331 -3.32 -4.06 -17.46
N PRO A 332 -4.11 -3.56 -18.45
CA PRO A 332 -5.55 -3.59 -18.34
C PRO A 332 -6.09 -5.03 -18.31
N LYS A 333 -6.97 -5.33 -17.34
CA LYS A 333 -7.65 -6.62 -17.22
C LYS A 333 -8.39 -7.01 -18.49
N GLN A 334 -8.94 -6.04 -19.21
CA GLN A 334 -9.62 -6.24 -20.49
C GLN A 334 -8.73 -6.90 -21.53
N VAL A 335 -7.45 -6.52 -21.61
CA VAL A 335 -6.46 -7.14 -22.52
C VAL A 335 -6.31 -8.63 -22.22
N LEU A 336 -6.48 -8.99 -20.97
CA LEU A 336 -6.36 -10.38 -20.48
C LEU A 336 -7.70 -11.14 -20.49
N GLY A 337 -8.81 -10.51 -20.92
CA GLY A 337 -10.15 -11.10 -20.81
C GLY A 337 -10.56 -11.38 -19.37
N LEU A 338 -10.01 -10.63 -18.40
CA LEU A 338 -10.38 -10.70 -16.99
C LEU A 338 -11.53 -9.71 -16.69
N PRO A 339 -12.43 -10.04 -15.76
CA PRO A 339 -13.52 -9.14 -15.39
C PRO A 339 -12.99 -7.89 -14.69
N SER A 340 -13.54 -6.72 -15.03
CA SER A 340 -13.43 -5.50 -14.21
C SER A 340 -14.30 -5.70 -12.96
N ARG A 341 -13.73 -5.64 -11.78
CA ARG A 341 -14.43 -5.82 -10.51
C ARG A 341 -14.68 -4.50 -9.80
#